data_e0c3e56ffdc53715d4443dbb0ded5d25
#
_entry.id   e0c3e56ffdc53715d4443dbb0ded5d25
#
_cell.length_a   1.000
_cell.length_b   1.000
_cell.length_c   1.000
_cell.angle_alpha   90.00
_cell.angle_beta   90.00
_cell.angle_gamma   90.00
#
_symmetry.space_group_name_H-M   'P 1'
#
loop_
_entity.id
_entity.type
_entity.pdbx_description
1 polymer ?
#
loop_
_entity_poly.entity_id
_entity_poly.type
_entity_poly.pdbx_seq_one_letter_code
_entity_poly.pdbx_strand_id
1 'polypeptide(L)'
;MGYKIRKRTEEDVKEFITWTYDGIYSFYDNNIQEEKIDGFIQSVNSEKQFSVVDENDNLIGNCEFYNVEDNGETILAMGVQMKPSLTGQGNGSNFVHTVVEQGRELLNFSHLELAVVEFNKRAIRTYEKIGFKEKGEFDNEIRGNTYNFIIMAKDWR
;
A
#
# COMPACT_ATOMS: atom_id res chain seq x y z
N MET A 1 6.02 -19.78 3.70
CA MET A 1 5.96 -18.69 4.65
C MET A 1 4.76 -17.84 4.36
N GLY A 2 3.80 -17.90 5.24
CA GLY A 2 2.53 -17.26 5.00
C GLY A 2 2.41 -15.91 5.67
N TYR A 3 2.04 -14.92 4.89
CA TYR A 3 1.56 -13.66 5.42
C TYR A 3 0.04 -13.69 5.41
N LYS A 4 -0.58 -12.86 6.24
CA LYS A 4 -2.03 -12.67 6.20
C LYS A 4 -2.37 -11.22 6.53
N ILE A 5 -3.53 -10.77 6.06
CA ILE A 5 -4.06 -9.49 6.44
C ILE A 5 -5.09 -9.69 7.57
N ARG A 6 -5.15 -8.73 8.46
CA ARG A 6 -6.14 -8.68 9.54
C ARG A 6 -6.45 -7.23 9.89
N LYS A 7 -7.51 -7.02 10.62
CA LYS A 7 -7.86 -5.66 11.06
C LYS A 7 -6.73 -5.07 11.90
N ARG A 8 -6.57 -3.76 11.82
CA ARG A 8 -5.57 -3.03 12.59
C ARG A 8 -5.98 -2.89 14.04
N THR A 9 -5.02 -3.04 14.93
CA THR A 9 -5.19 -2.80 16.36
C THR A 9 -4.53 -1.47 16.73
N GLU A 10 -4.82 -0.97 17.95
CA GLU A 10 -4.14 0.23 18.45
C GLU A 10 -2.63 0.03 18.52
N GLU A 11 -2.17 -1.15 18.91
CA GLU A 11 -0.75 -1.47 18.99
C GLU A 11 -0.08 -1.40 17.59
N ASP A 12 -0.76 -1.94 16.58
CA ASP A 12 -0.26 -1.88 15.20
C ASP A 12 -0.06 -0.44 14.76
N VAL A 13 -1.06 0.39 14.99
CA VAL A 13 -1.05 1.79 14.57
C VAL A 13 0.07 2.57 15.25
N LYS A 14 0.30 2.30 16.53
CA LYS A 14 1.42 2.92 17.27
C LYS A 14 2.75 2.60 16.61
N GLU A 15 2.94 1.38 16.15
CA GLU A 15 4.16 1.00 15.44
C GLU A 15 4.22 1.66 14.06
N PHE A 16 3.14 1.63 13.28
CA PHE A 16 3.10 2.23 11.94
C PHE A 16 3.53 3.69 11.94
N ILE A 17 3.09 4.45 12.93
CA ILE A 17 3.40 5.89 13.04
C ILE A 17 4.91 6.13 13.18
N THR A 18 5.65 5.17 13.73
CA THR A 18 7.10 5.30 13.93
C THR A 18 7.93 4.98 12.68
N TRP A 19 7.33 4.44 11.62
CA TRP A 19 8.08 3.97 10.47
C TRP A 19 8.64 5.10 9.64
N THR A 20 9.96 5.04 9.43
CA THR A 20 10.72 5.98 8.59
C THR A 20 11.62 5.18 7.65
N TYR A 21 11.99 5.79 6.53
CA TYR A 21 12.74 5.13 5.47
C TYR A 21 13.96 5.97 5.08
N ASP A 22 14.99 5.31 4.58
CA ASP A 22 16.24 5.96 4.20
C ASP A 22 16.19 6.55 2.80
N GLY A 23 17.00 7.61 2.59
CA GLY A 23 17.21 8.20 1.27
C GLY A 23 15.93 8.74 0.64
N ILE A 24 15.74 8.48 -0.66
CA ILE A 24 14.56 8.93 -1.38
C ILE A 24 13.27 8.32 -0.83
N TYR A 25 13.38 7.17 -0.16
CA TYR A 25 12.21 6.50 0.40
C TYR A 25 11.67 7.17 1.65
N SER A 26 12.34 8.19 2.19
CA SER A 26 11.81 9.01 3.29
C SER A 26 10.52 9.73 2.88
N PHE A 27 10.24 9.78 1.58
CA PHE A 27 8.97 10.20 1.01
C PHE A 27 7.78 9.49 1.69
N TYR A 28 7.97 8.24 2.12
CA TYR A 28 6.93 7.41 2.71
C TYR A 28 6.87 7.43 4.24
N ASP A 29 7.67 8.28 4.89
CA ASP A 29 7.67 8.38 6.35
C ASP A 29 6.26 8.68 6.88
N ASN A 30 5.87 7.98 7.94
CA ASN A 30 4.52 8.07 8.47
C ASN A 30 4.30 9.18 9.49
N ASN A 31 5.37 9.75 10.02
CA ASN A 31 5.28 10.71 11.14
C ASN A 31 5.49 12.17 10.74
N ILE A 32 5.50 12.49 9.46
CA ILE A 32 5.84 13.84 8.99
C ILE A 32 4.63 14.72 8.74
N GLN A 33 3.41 14.17 8.73
CA GLN A 33 2.19 14.94 8.54
C GLN A 33 1.14 14.50 9.56
N GLU A 34 0.53 15.48 10.22
CA GLU A 34 -0.50 15.23 11.21
C GLU A 34 -1.71 14.49 10.65
N GLU A 35 -2.14 14.84 9.43
CA GLU A 35 -3.26 14.15 8.79
C GLU A 35 -2.99 12.67 8.57
N LYS A 36 -1.74 12.33 8.26
CA LYS A 36 -1.35 10.93 8.06
C LYS A 36 -1.41 10.16 9.37
N ILE A 37 -0.96 10.78 10.46
CA ILE A 37 -1.03 10.20 11.80
C ILE A 37 -2.48 9.98 12.21
N ASP A 38 -3.34 11.00 12.03
CA ASP A 38 -4.76 10.91 12.34
C ASP A 38 -5.44 9.81 11.53
N GLY A 39 -5.08 9.69 10.26
CA GLY A 39 -5.60 8.63 9.40
C GLY A 39 -5.28 7.24 9.93
N PHE A 40 -4.07 7.03 10.43
CA PHE A 40 -3.71 5.76 11.06
C PHE A 40 -4.54 5.49 12.32
N ILE A 41 -4.70 6.50 13.18
CA ILE A 41 -5.47 6.35 14.42
C ILE A 41 -6.92 5.96 14.10
N GLN A 42 -7.51 6.55 13.07
CA GLN A 42 -8.87 6.27 12.66
C GLN A 42 -9.03 4.92 11.96
N SER A 43 -7.95 4.30 11.54
CA SER A 43 -7.98 3.05 10.77
C SER A 43 -8.13 1.79 11.63
N VAL A 44 -8.10 1.91 12.96
CA VAL A 44 -8.28 0.77 13.87
C VAL A 44 -9.64 0.12 13.61
N ASN A 45 -9.63 -1.19 13.42
CA ASN A 45 -10.83 -2.00 13.11
C ASN A 45 -11.53 -1.66 11.80
N SER A 46 -10.89 -0.93 10.91
CA SER A 46 -11.44 -0.64 9.58
C SER A 46 -11.69 -1.93 8.79
N GLU A 47 -12.69 -1.91 7.92
CA GLU A 47 -13.00 -3.03 7.04
C GLU A 47 -12.29 -2.94 5.68
N LYS A 48 -11.54 -1.87 5.45
CA LYS A 48 -10.79 -1.66 4.20
C LYS A 48 -9.32 -1.33 4.41
N GLN A 49 -8.88 -1.20 5.66
CA GLN A 49 -7.50 -0.90 6.01
C GLN A 49 -7.02 -1.98 6.96
N PHE A 50 -5.91 -2.61 6.62
CA PHE A 50 -5.46 -3.82 7.30
C PHE A 50 -4.01 -3.74 7.72
N SER A 51 -3.66 -4.55 8.72
CA SER A 51 -2.27 -4.91 9.02
C SER A 51 -1.92 -6.16 8.24
N VAL A 52 -0.65 -6.30 7.88
CA VAL A 52 -0.12 -7.53 7.29
C VAL A 52 0.83 -8.13 8.31
N VAL A 53 0.62 -9.39 8.64
CA VAL A 53 1.39 -10.08 9.67
C VAL A 53 1.91 -11.41 9.14
N ASP A 54 2.95 -11.95 9.82
CA ASP A 54 3.48 -13.28 9.52
C ASP A 54 2.76 -14.34 10.34
N GLU A 55 3.26 -15.56 10.30
CA GLU A 55 2.67 -16.73 11.00
C GLU A 55 2.66 -16.57 12.52
N ASN A 56 3.55 -15.73 13.06
CA ASN A 56 3.67 -15.50 14.50
C ASN A 56 3.02 -14.19 14.94
N ASP A 57 2.18 -13.58 14.06
CA ASP A 57 1.52 -12.31 14.29
C ASP A 57 2.49 -11.12 14.42
N ASN A 58 3.68 -11.23 13.85
CA ASN A 58 4.62 -10.11 13.77
C ASN A 58 4.22 -9.20 12.61
N LEU A 59 4.28 -7.88 12.83
CA LEU A 59 3.95 -6.92 11.79
C LEU A 59 4.96 -6.96 10.63
N ILE A 60 4.45 -7.13 9.43
CA ILE A 60 5.22 -7.09 8.19
C ILE A 60 4.97 -5.78 7.45
N GLY A 61 3.76 -5.26 7.53
CA GLY A 61 3.38 -4.06 6.84
C GLY A 61 1.93 -3.72 7.05
N ASN A 62 1.42 -2.86 6.18
CA ASN A 62 0.01 -2.51 6.17
C ASN A 62 -0.47 -2.33 4.74
N CYS A 63 -1.78 -2.31 4.57
CA CYS A 63 -2.40 -2.06 3.29
C CYS A 63 -3.75 -1.39 3.47
N GLU A 64 -4.23 -0.78 2.40
CA GLU A 64 -5.56 -0.20 2.38
C GLU A 64 -6.17 -0.33 1.00
N PHE A 65 -7.50 -0.34 0.97
CA PHE A 65 -8.27 -0.32 -0.27
C PHE A 65 -9.22 0.86 -0.19
N TYR A 66 -9.28 1.65 -1.25
CA TYR A 66 -10.09 2.87 -1.26
C TYR A 66 -10.65 3.12 -2.65
N ASN A 67 -11.75 3.85 -2.71
CA ASN A 67 -12.39 4.16 -3.97
C ASN A 67 -11.83 5.46 -4.55
N VAL A 68 -11.64 5.46 -5.87
CA VAL A 68 -11.20 6.63 -6.63
C VAL A 68 -12.24 6.87 -7.72
N GLU A 69 -12.61 8.13 -7.91
CA GLU A 69 -13.48 8.51 -9.02
C GLU A 69 -12.65 8.82 -10.26
N ASP A 70 -13.01 8.21 -11.37
CA ASP A 70 -12.35 8.45 -12.65
C ASP A 70 -13.39 8.49 -13.76
N ASN A 71 -13.59 9.68 -14.36
CA ASN A 71 -14.54 9.89 -15.45
C ASN A 71 -15.96 9.37 -15.14
N GLY A 72 -16.40 9.54 -13.89
CA GLY A 72 -17.72 9.10 -13.46
C GLY A 72 -17.80 7.64 -13.02
N GLU A 73 -16.71 6.91 -13.10
CA GLU A 73 -16.62 5.55 -12.61
C GLU A 73 -15.94 5.50 -11.26
N THR A 74 -16.40 4.61 -10.39
CA THR A 74 -15.75 4.34 -9.11
C THR A 74 -14.81 3.16 -9.28
N ILE A 75 -13.53 3.39 -9.02
CA ILE A 75 -12.48 2.38 -9.18
C ILE A 75 -11.87 2.08 -7.83
N LEU A 76 -11.67 0.80 -7.52
CA LEU A 76 -10.99 0.42 -6.28
C LEU A 76 -9.48 0.52 -6.48
N ALA A 77 -8.83 1.18 -5.55
CA ALA A 77 -7.37 1.35 -5.54
C ALA A 77 -6.78 0.77 -4.26
N MET A 78 -5.50 0.44 -4.31
CA MET A 78 -4.77 -0.19 -3.22
C MET A 78 -3.55 0.65 -2.86
N GLY A 79 -3.27 0.75 -1.55
CA GLY A 79 -2.00 1.24 -1.05
C GLY A 79 -1.36 0.18 -0.17
N VAL A 80 -0.05 0.04 -0.22
CA VAL A 80 0.70 -0.91 0.61
C VAL A 80 1.94 -0.25 1.18
N GLN A 81 2.35 -0.69 2.36
CA GLN A 81 3.59 -0.24 2.98
C GLN A 81 4.21 -1.40 3.74
N MET A 82 5.47 -1.70 3.45
CA MET A 82 6.22 -2.73 4.16
C MET A 82 7.03 -2.11 5.28
N LYS A 83 7.17 -2.85 6.39
CA LYS A 83 7.99 -2.43 7.52
C LYS A 83 9.41 -2.07 7.04
N PRO A 84 9.97 -0.94 7.48
CA PRO A 84 11.27 -0.47 6.97
C PRO A 84 12.39 -1.50 7.03
N SER A 85 12.49 -2.24 8.13
CA SER A 85 13.55 -3.25 8.30
C SER A 85 13.45 -4.43 7.33
N LEU A 86 12.32 -4.58 6.65
CA LEU A 86 12.08 -5.71 5.73
C LEU A 86 12.15 -5.29 4.27
N THR A 87 12.29 -4.01 3.98
CA THR A 87 12.37 -3.53 2.61
C THR A 87 13.71 -3.88 1.96
N GLY A 88 13.69 -4.09 0.64
CA GLY A 88 14.91 -4.36 -0.12
C GLY A 88 15.53 -5.73 0.12
N GLN A 89 14.78 -6.69 0.68
CA GLN A 89 15.28 -8.02 1.01
C GLN A 89 14.63 -9.14 0.18
N GLY A 90 13.97 -8.79 -0.90
CA GLY A 90 13.34 -9.76 -1.80
C GLY A 90 11.96 -10.23 -1.37
N ASN A 91 11.38 -9.65 -0.33
CA ASN A 91 10.07 -10.06 0.19
C ASN A 91 8.88 -9.32 -0.43
N GLY A 92 9.14 -8.31 -1.26
CA GLY A 92 8.10 -7.44 -1.78
C GLY A 92 7.04 -8.15 -2.59
N SER A 93 7.44 -9.06 -3.47
CA SER A 93 6.48 -9.78 -4.33
C SER A 93 5.53 -10.65 -3.54
N ASN A 94 6.04 -11.41 -2.57
CA ASN A 94 5.21 -12.25 -1.71
C ASN A 94 4.26 -11.40 -0.86
N PHE A 95 4.76 -10.30 -0.34
CA PHE A 95 3.97 -9.35 0.45
C PHE A 95 2.80 -8.81 -0.36
N VAL A 96 3.07 -8.22 -1.52
CA VAL A 96 2.03 -7.61 -2.35
C VAL A 96 1.07 -8.68 -2.88
N HIS A 97 1.58 -9.83 -3.29
CA HIS A 97 0.74 -10.93 -3.75
C HIS A 97 -0.28 -11.35 -2.68
N THR A 98 0.18 -11.50 -1.44
CA THR A 98 -0.70 -11.84 -0.32
C THR A 98 -1.79 -10.79 -0.12
N VAL A 99 -1.42 -9.51 -0.12
CA VAL A 99 -2.37 -8.42 0.06
C VAL A 99 -3.44 -8.46 -1.03
N VAL A 100 -3.03 -8.62 -2.28
CA VAL A 100 -3.94 -8.64 -3.41
C VAL A 100 -4.89 -9.84 -3.33
N GLU A 101 -4.36 -11.04 -3.10
CA GLU A 101 -5.17 -12.26 -3.06
C GLU A 101 -6.15 -12.27 -1.89
N GLN A 102 -5.70 -11.92 -0.71
CA GLN A 102 -6.57 -11.90 0.47
C GLN A 102 -7.55 -10.72 0.42
N GLY A 103 -7.12 -9.58 -0.08
CA GLY A 103 -8.01 -8.46 -0.29
C GLY A 103 -9.13 -8.80 -1.25
N ARG A 104 -8.80 -9.53 -2.32
CA ARG A 104 -9.78 -9.95 -3.30
C ARG A 104 -10.82 -10.91 -2.70
N GLU A 105 -10.39 -11.82 -1.85
CA GLU A 105 -11.32 -12.70 -1.13
C GLU A 105 -12.29 -11.92 -0.24
N LEU A 106 -11.79 -10.89 0.45
CA LEU A 106 -12.59 -10.10 1.36
C LEU A 106 -13.51 -9.11 0.66
N LEU A 107 -13.04 -8.46 -0.40
CA LEU A 107 -13.74 -7.35 -1.05
C LEU A 107 -14.32 -7.69 -2.42
N ASN A 108 -14.02 -8.86 -2.94
CA ASN A 108 -14.61 -9.42 -4.16
C ASN A 108 -14.51 -8.49 -5.39
N PHE A 109 -13.33 -7.93 -5.64
CA PHE A 109 -13.11 -7.07 -6.80
C PHE A 109 -12.58 -7.86 -8.00
N SER A 110 -12.81 -7.33 -9.21
CA SER A 110 -12.28 -7.90 -10.46
C SER A 110 -11.35 -6.94 -11.19
N HIS A 111 -11.19 -5.75 -10.67
CA HIS A 111 -10.28 -4.72 -11.19
C HIS A 111 -9.68 -3.98 -10.01
N LEU A 112 -8.37 -3.80 -10.02
CA LEU A 112 -7.66 -3.12 -8.95
C LEU A 112 -6.59 -2.22 -9.54
N GLU A 113 -6.50 -0.99 -9.04
CA GLU A 113 -5.49 -0.02 -9.45
C GLU A 113 -4.63 0.40 -8.27
N LEU A 114 -3.48 0.96 -8.58
CA LEU A 114 -2.60 1.58 -7.60
C LEU A 114 -1.86 2.74 -8.27
N ALA A 115 -1.38 3.65 -7.46
CA ALA A 115 -0.51 4.73 -7.93
C ALA A 115 0.82 4.61 -7.21
N VAL A 116 1.91 4.67 -7.95
CA VAL A 116 3.26 4.56 -7.41
C VAL A 116 4.10 5.71 -7.94
N VAL A 117 4.85 6.37 -7.06
CA VAL A 117 5.72 7.46 -7.47
C VAL A 117 6.82 6.94 -8.39
N GLU A 118 7.10 7.68 -9.48
CA GLU A 118 7.95 7.17 -10.56
C GLU A 118 9.36 6.76 -10.14
N PHE A 119 9.92 7.40 -9.12
CA PHE A 119 11.28 7.07 -8.69
C PHE A 119 11.36 5.76 -7.92
N ASN A 120 10.23 5.20 -7.50
CA ASN A 120 10.21 3.93 -6.78
C ASN A 120 10.23 2.75 -7.74
N LYS A 121 11.37 2.58 -8.43
CA LYS A 121 11.53 1.54 -9.45
C LYS A 121 11.39 0.13 -8.87
N ARG A 122 11.80 -0.04 -7.62
CA ARG A 122 11.68 -1.33 -6.92
C ARG A 122 10.22 -1.76 -6.79
N ALA A 123 9.35 -0.84 -6.37
CA ALA A 123 7.92 -1.15 -6.25
C ALA A 123 7.29 -1.41 -7.63
N ILE A 124 7.62 -0.58 -8.62
CA ILE A 124 7.10 -0.75 -9.98
C ILE A 124 7.42 -2.16 -10.50
N ARG A 125 8.68 -2.61 -10.35
CA ARG A 125 9.07 -3.95 -10.77
C ARG A 125 8.30 -5.04 -10.02
N THR A 126 8.07 -4.83 -8.74
CA THR A 126 7.28 -5.77 -7.92
C THR A 126 5.86 -5.91 -8.45
N TYR A 127 5.21 -4.78 -8.74
CA TYR A 127 3.84 -4.79 -9.27
C TYR A 127 3.77 -5.42 -10.65
N GLU A 128 4.72 -5.12 -11.52
CA GLU A 128 4.79 -5.75 -12.84
C GLU A 128 4.92 -7.27 -12.74
N LYS A 129 5.74 -7.73 -11.82
CA LYS A 129 5.99 -9.16 -11.60
C LYS A 129 4.71 -9.91 -11.21
N ILE A 130 3.80 -9.27 -10.52
CA ILE A 130 2.54 -9.91 -10.11
C ILE A 130 1.37 -9.61 -11.04
N GLY A 131 1.65 -8.98 -12.18
CA GLY A 131 0.67 -8.84 -13.26
C GLY A 131 0.03 -7.48 -13.43
N PHE A 132 0.45 -6.46 -12.68
CA PHE A 132 -0.02 -5.11 -12.91
C PHE A 132 0.66 -4.51 -14.13
N LYS A 133 -0.08 -3.70 -14.89
CA LYS A 133 0.43 -3.02 -16.08
C LYS A 133 0.18 -1.53 -15.97
N GLU A 134 1.09 -0.75 -16.51
CA GLU A 134 0.94 0.70 -16.53
C GLU A 134 -0.30 1.08 -17.34
N LYS A 135 -1.14 1.94 -16.76
CA LYS A 135 -2.37 2.44 -17.36
C LYS A 135 -2.28 3.92 -17.72
N GLY A 136 -1.53 4.68 -16.94
CA GLY A 136 -1.40 6.13 -17.14
C GLY A 136 -0.49 6.73 -16.11
N GLU A 137 -0.48 8.05 -16.05
CA GLU A 137 0.33 8.78 -15.07
C GLU A 137 -0.30 10.13 -14.78
N PHE A 138 0.08 10.71 -13.65
CA PHE A 138 -0.36 12.06 -13.27
C PHE A 138 0.67 12.69 -12.36
N ASP A 139 0.67 14.03 -12.31
CA ASP A 139 1.50 14.77 -11.37
C ASP A 139 0.69 15.15 -10.15
N ASN A 140 1.34 15.12 -8.98
CA ASN A 140 0.71 15.55 -7.74
C ASN A 140 1.71 16.31 -6.90
N GLU A 141 1.27 17.40 -6.28
CA GLU A 141 2.12 18.20 -5.40
C GLU A 141 2.01 17.65 -3.97
N ILE A 142 3.15 17.37 -3.38
CA ILE A 142 3.24 16.85 -2.00
C ILE A 142 4.33 17.63 -1.30
N ARG A 143 3.98 18.29 -0.20
CA ARG A 143 4.91 19.07 0.62
C ARG A 143 5.74 20.06 -0.20
N GLY A 144 5.08 20.75 -1.14
CA GLY A 144 5.69 21.79 -1.96
C GLY A 144 6.50 21.30 -3.16
N ASN A 145 6.55 20.01 -3.41
CA ASN A 145 7.24 19.44 -4.57
C ASN A 145 6.26 18.68 -5.45
N THR A 146 6.49 18.74 -6.77
CA THR A 146 5.66 18.01 -7.73
C THR A 146 6.30 16.66 -8.03
N TYR A 147 5.51 15.59 -7.91
CA TYR A 147 5.94 14.23 -8.18
C TYR A 147 5.09 13.62 -9.29
N ASN A 148 5.72 12.84 -10.14
CA ASN A 148 5.00 12.07 -11.16
C ASN A 148 4.64 10.71 -10.57
N PHE A 149 3.37 10.31 -10.70
CA PHE A 149 2.87 9.00 -10.25
C PHE A 149 2.47 8.17 -11.46
N ILE A 150 2.82 6.91 -11.41
CA ILE A 150 2.44 5.93 -12.42
C ILE A 150 1.20 5.19 -11.90
N ILE A 151 0.16 5.13 -12.72
CA ILE A 151 -1.04 4.34 -12.40
C ILE A 151 -0.87 2.96 -13.01
N MET A 152 -1.04 1.93 -12.19
CA MET A 152 -0.96 0.55 -12.63
C MET A 152 -2.26 -0.17 -12.32
N ALA A 153 -2.63 -1.13 -13.16
CA ALA A 153 -3.90 -1.83 -13.04
C ALA A 153 -3.76 -3.31 -13.33
N LYS A 154 -4.63 -4.10 -12.71
CA LYS A 154 -4.73 -5.52 -12.96
C LYS A 154 -6.21 -5.91 -12.96
N ASP A 155 -6.57 -6.80 -13.88
CA ASP A 155 -7.92 -7.34 -14.02
C ASP A 155 -7.92 -8.84 -13.74
N TRP A 156 -9.05 -9.33 -13.23
CA TRP A 156 -9.32 -10.76 -13.03
C TRP A 156 -10.59 -11.12 -13.76
N ARG A 157 -10.65 -12.37 -14.15
CA ARG A 157 -11.85 -12.89 -14.84
C ARG A 157 -12.83 -13.52 -13.89
#